data_3144441831ae1fe6a00c53b26f229bfb
#
_entry.id   3144441831ae1fe6a00c53b26f229bfb
#
_cell.length_a   1.000
_cell.length_b   1.000
_cell.length_c   1.000
_cell.angle_alpha   90.00
_cell.angle_beta   90.00
_cell.angle_gamma   90.00
#
_symmetry.space_group_name_H-M   'P 1'
#
loop_
_entity.id
_entity.type
_entity.pdbx_description
1 polymer ?
#
loop_
_entity_poly.entity_id
_entity_poly.type
_entity_poly.pdbx_seq_one_letter_code
_entity_poly.pdbx_strand_id
1 'polypeptide(L)'
;MLMAGQRGIWTMGDMVEKSLEEPLAPPTDEPSQKTGDLVEILNEDKAKFDDTGLSLILQNGLETLRVENALTDVILCVDIQEFSCHRVVLAAASNYFRAMFCNDLKEKYEKRIIIKGVDAETMHTLLDYTYTSKALITKQNVQRVLEAANLFQVSC
;
A
#
# COMPACT_ATOMS: atom_id res chain seq x y z
N MET A 1 26.48 -34.10 19.66
CA MET A 1 26.64 -32.82 20.38
C MET A 1 25.63 -31.85 19.80
N LEU A 2 24.49 -31.70 20.47
CA LEU A 2 23.33 -30.97 20.01
C LEU A 2 23.52 -29.47 20.33
N MET A 3 23.50 -28.62 19.31
CA MET A 3 23.38 -27.17 19.49
C MET A 3 21.91 -26.79 19.42
N ALA A 4 21.35 -26.43 20.56
CA ALA A 4 19.99 -25.91 20.68
C ALA A 4 19.92 -24.48 20.14
N GLY A 5 19.08 -24.26 19.14
CA GLY A 5 18.75 -22.93 18.64
C GLY A 5 17.89 -22.16 19.63
N GLN A 6 18.42 -21.10 20.18
CA GLN A 6 17.65 -20.15 21.00
C GLN A 6 16.72 -19.34 20.09
N ARG A 7 15.43 -19.57 20.25
CA ARG A 7 14.39 -18.67 19.72
C ARG A 7 14.34 -17.44 20.61
N GLY A 8 14.85 -16.31 20.13
CA GLY A 8 14.71 -15.03 20.81
C GLY A 8 13.24 -14.62 20.86
N ILE A 9 12.70 -14.52 22.06
CA ILE A 9 11.37 -13.94 22.31
C ILE A 9 11.59 -12.42 22.38
N TRP A 10 11.13 -11.70 21.38
CA TRP A 10 11.15 -10.25 21.38
C TRP A 10 10.02 -9.74 22.27
N THR A 11 10.33 -9.00 23.31
CA THR A 11 9.35 -8.32 24.17
C THR A 11 9.13 -6.89 23.67
N MET A 12 7.95 -6.32 24.00
CA MET A 12 7.62 -4.95 23.62
C MET A 12 8.62 -3.90 24.11
N GLY A 13 9.40 -4.21 25.16
CA GLY A 13 10.47 -3.36 25.70
C GLY A 13 11.66 -3.21 24.74
N ASP A 14 12.01 -4.27 24.01
CA ASP A 14 13.19 -4.26 23.13
C ASP A 14 13.01 -3.41 21.86
N MET A 15 11.77 -3.09 21.49
CA MET A 15 11.45 -2.23 20.35
C MET A 15 11.53 -0.73 20.66
N VAL A 16 11.42 -0.35 21.92
CA VAL A 16 11.36 1.07 22.33
C VAL A 16 12.76 1.65 22.57
N GLU A 17 13.71 0.83 22.99
CA GLU A 17 15.04 1.30 23.39
C GLU A 17 15.99 1.67 22.23
N LYS A 18 15.67 1.23 20.99
CA LYS A 18 16.48 1.55 19.79
C LYS A 18 16.14 2.87 19.12
N SER A 19 15.12 3.59 19.59
CA SER A 19 14.61 4.83 18.97
C SER A 19 14.96 6.11 19.74
N LEU A 20 15.79 6.07 20.77
CA LEU A 20 15.95 7.19 21.72
C LEU A 20 17.35 7.84 21.74
N GLU A 21 18.13 7.78 20.67
CA GLU A 21 19.40 8.51 20.62
C GLU A 21 19.53 9.41 19.37
N GLU A 22 18.73 10.49 19.34
CA GLU A 22 19.13 11.75 18.68
C GLU A 22 18.47 12.94 19.42
N PRO A 23 19.24 14.02 19.73
CA PRO A 23 18.68 15.16 20.45
C PRO A 23 17.83 16.03 19.51
N LEU A 24 16.56 16.15 19.84
CA LEU A 24 15.60 17.04 19.19
C LEU A 24 16.06 18.50 19.27
N ALA A 25 16.17 19.13 18.09
CA ALA A 25 16.20 20.59 17.97
C ALA A 25 14.84 21.18 18.43
N PRO A 26 14.81 22.42 19.01
CA PRO A 26 13.58 23.00 19.50
C PRO A 26 12.59 23.27 18.37
N PRO A 27 11.28 23.16 18.63
CA PRO A 27 10.25 23.37 17.62
C PRO A 27 10.20 24.84 17.19
N THR A 28 10.38 25.07 15.90
CA THR A 28 10.00 26.34 15.27
C THR A 28 8.49 26.33 15.09
N ASP A 29 7.82 27.31 15.71
CA ASP A 29 6.39 27.57 15.58
C ASP A 29 6.05 27.99 14.14
N GLU A 30 5.70 27.05 13.29
CA GLU A 30 4.88 27.33 12.12
C GLU A 30 3.51 26.65 12.31
N PRO A 31 2.40 27.34 12.01
CA PRO A 31 1.08 26.76 12.19
C PRO A 31 0.86 25.69 11.11
N SER A 32 1.13 24.45 11.47
CA SER A 32 0.67 23.28 10.71
C SER A 32 -0.84 23.40 10.55
N GLN A 33 -1.33 23.49 9.33
CA GLN A 33 -2.74 23.31 9.03
C GLN A 33 -3.15 21.94 9.56
N LYS A 34 -3.76 21.93 10.74
CA LYS A 34 -4.45 20.76 11.27
C LYS A 34 -5.58 20.44 10.30
N THR A 35 -5.43 19.38 9.55
CA THR A 35 -6.57 18.67 8.98
C THR A 35 -7.49 18.37 10.17
N GLY A 36 -8.63 19.05 10.21
CA GLY A 36 -9.48 19.06 11.40
C GLY A 36 -10.05 17.68 11.67
N ASP A 37 -9.57 17.07 12.73
CA ASP A 37 -10.22 15.90 13.32
C ASP A 37 -11.62 16.32 13.77
N LEU A 38 -12.65 15.69 13.19
CA LEU A 38 -14.03 15.96 13.57
C LEU A 38 -14.39 15.09 14.76
N VAL A 39 -14.68 15.76 15.89
CA VAL A 39 -15.24 15.10 17.07
C VAL A 39 -16.72 15.47 17.16
N GLU A 40 -17.59 14.50 16.99
CA GLU A 40 -19.04 14.64 17.15
C GLU A 40 -19.46 14.05 18.49
N ILE A 41 -20.01 14.88 19.39
CA ILE A 41 -20.54 14.42 20.68
C ILE A 41 -21.95 13.87 20.44
N LEU A 42 -22.12 12.56 20.56
CA LEU A 42 -23.40 11.87 20.34
C LEU A 42 -24.31 11.91 21.57
N ASN A 43 -23.75 11.89 22.79
CA ASN A 43 -24.40 12.07 24.08
C ASN A 43 -23.34 12.27 25.18
N GLU A 44 -23.75 12.45 26.46
CA GLU A 44 -22.83 12.70 27.57
C GLU A 44 -21.74 11.62 27.75
N ASP A 45 -22.01 10.37 27.29
CA ASP A 45 -21.11 9.23 27.46
C ASP A 45 -20.42 8.77 26.18
N LYS A 46 -20.75 9.35 25.00
CA LYS A 46 -20.26 8.89 23.70
C LYS A 46 -19.86 10.05 22.81
N ALA A 47 -18.63 9.97 22.29
CA ALA A 47 -18.14 10.85 21.25
C ALA A 47 -17.68 10.02 20.05
N LYS A 48 -17.97 10.48 18.84
CA LYS A 48 -17.39 9.95 17.60
C LYS A 48 -16.16 10.76 17.25
N PHE A 49 -15.05 10.10 17.05
CA PHE A 49 -13.81 10.69 16.56
C PHE A 49 -13.58 10.25 15.10
N ASP A 50 -13.39 11.21 14.20
CA ASP A 50 -13.08 10.99 12.80
C ASP A 50 -11.69 11.57 12.50
N ASP A 51 -10.70 10.68 12.30
CA ASP A 51 -9.36 11.06 11.86
C ASP A 51 -9.30 11.01 10.32
N THR A 52 -9.37 12.17 9.70
CA THR A 52 -9.28 12.32 8.24
C THR A 52 -7.84 12.14 7.71
N GLY A 53 -6.83 12.18 8.58
CA GLY A 53 -5.42 12.02 8.21
C GLY A 53 -4.96 10.58 8.11
N LEU A 54 -5.63 9.66 8.80
CA LEU A 54 -5.22 8.25 8.87
C LEU A 54 -5.16 7.58 7.49
N SER A 55 -6.10 7.90 6.60
CA SER A 55 -6.12 7.34 5.24
C SER A 55 -4.86 7.68 4.45
N LEU A 56 -4.37 8.91 4.56
CA LEU A 56 -3.14 9.35 3.90
C LEU A 56 -1.89 8.71 4.51
N ILE A 57 -1.87 8.56 5.84
CA ILE A 57 -0.77 7.85 6.54
C ILE A 57 -0.68 6.41 6.08
N LEU A 58 -1.82 5.70 6.01
CA LEU A 58 -1.86 4.31 5.53
C LEU A 58 -1.43 4.20 4.07
N GLN A 59 -1.89 5.10 3.20
CA GLN A 59 -1.52 5.12 1.79
C GLN A 59 -0.02 5.31 1.61
N ASN A 60 0.56 6.32 2.27
CA ASN A 60 2.01 6.58 2.21
C ASN A 60 2.82 5.40 2.77
N GLY A 61 2.35 4.77 3.84
CA GLY A 61 2.96 3.58 4.41
C GLY A 61 2.96 2.39 3.45
N LEU A 62 1.85 2.13 2.77
CA LEU A 62 1.74 1.07 1.77
C LEU A 62 2.66 1.29 0.58
N GLU A 63 2.81 2.53 0.10
CA GLU A 63 3.75 2.86 -0.96
C GLU A 63 5.21 2.65 -0.50
N THR A 64 5.56 3.10 0.70
CA THR A 64 6.89 2.85 1.28
C THR A 64 7.20 1.36 1.33
N LEU A 65 6.28 0.53 1.83
CA LEU A 65 6.44 -0.92 1.88
C LEU A 65 6.61 -1.54 0.48
N ARG A 66 5.91 -1.02 -0.53
CA ARG A 66 6.06 -1.48 -1.92
C ARG A 66 7.46 -1.18 -2.45
N VAL A 67 7.93 0.06 -2.28
CA VAL A 67 9.26 0.52 -2.75
C VAL A 67 10.38 -0.28 -2.08
N GLU A 68 10.25 -0.57 -0.80
CA GLU A 68 11.21 -1.36 -0.02
C GLU A 68 11.08 -2.87 -0.25
N ASN A 69 10.13 -3.33 -1.06
CA ASN A 69 9.75 -4.74 -1.22
C ASN A 69 9.43 -5.45 0.10
N ALA A 70 8.97 -4.70 1.10
CA ALA A 70 8.61 -5.21 2.41
C ALA A 70 7.16 -5.72 2.43
N LEU A 71 6.92 -6.88 3.03
CA LEU A 71 5.61 -7.53 3.15
C LEU A 71 4.92 -7.85 1.82
N THR A 72 5.62 -7.75 0.67
CA THR A 72 5.07 -8.11 -0.63
C THR A 72 4.83 -9.63 -0.72
N ASP A 73 3.68 -10.02 -1.24
CA ASP A 73 3.22 -11.42 -1.29
C ASP A 73 2.88 -11.90 -2.71
N VAL A 74 2.99 -11.02 -3.71
CA VAL A 74 2.79 -11.33 -5.13
C VAL A 74 3.75 -10.55 -6.01
N ILE A 75 4.15 -11.15 -7.14
CA ILE A 75 4.94 -10.52 -8.20
C ILE A 75 4.12 -10.56 -9.48
N LEU A 76 3.79 -9.40 -10.03
CA LEU A 76 3.18 -9.29 -11.34
C LEU A 76 4.28 -9.25 -12.41
N CYS A 77 4.23 -10.18 -13.35
CA CYS A 77 5.17 -10.27 -14.46
C CYS A 77 4.51 -9.72 -15.73
N VAL A 78 5.00 -8.59 -16.23
CA VAL A 78 4.50 -7.93 -17.45
C VAL A 78 5.68 -7.80 -18.41
N ASP A 79 5.60 -8.44 -19.55
CA ASP A 79 6.72 -8.58 -20.49
C ASP A 79 7.98 -9.10 -19.79
N ILE A 80 9.05 -8.31 -19.75
CA ILE A 80 10.31 -8.62 -19.06
C ILE A 80 10.42 -7.97 -17.66
N GLN A 81 9.42 -7.20 -17.25
CA GLN A 81 9.43 -6.49 -15.96
C GLN A 81 8.64 -7.23 -14.89
N GLU A 82 9.09 -7.06 -13.66
CA GLU A 82 8.50 -7.66 -12.47
C GLU A 82 8.16 -6.58 -11.46
N PHE A 83 6.94 -6.64 -10.94
CA PHE A 83 6.42 -5.68 -9.97
C PHE A 83 6.05 -6.44 -8.70
N SER A 84 6.80 -6.22 -7.63
CA SER A 84 6.46 -6.73 -6.29
C SER A 84 5.31 -5.92 -5.72
N CYS A 85 4.26 -6.60 -5.28
CA CYS A 85 3.02 -5.96 -4.84
C CYS A 85 2.42 -6.68 -3.62
N HIS A 86 1.38 -6.06 -3.05
CA HIS A 86 0.58 -6.64 -1.98
C HIS A 86 -0.79 -7.04 -2.53
N ARG A 87 -1.16 -8.31 -2.42
CA ARG A 87 -2.47 -8.83 -2.88
C ARG A 87 -3.63 -8.04 -2.30
N VAL A 88 -3.56 -7.72 -1.02
CA VAL A 88 -4.62 -6.98 -0.31
C VAL A 88 -4.83 -5.59 -0.92
N VAL A 89 -3.77 -4.89 -1.30
CA VAL A 89 -3.86 -3.55 -1.92
C VAL A 89 -4.45 -3.65 -3.31
N LEU A 90 -3.96 -4.58 -4.12
CA LEU A 90 -4.48 -4.82 -5.48
C LEU A 90 -5.97 -5.22 -5.45
N ALA A 91 -6.34 -6.13 -4.55
CA ALA A 91 -7.74 -6.58 -4.42
C ALA A 91 -8.67 -5.50 -3.86
N ALA A 92 -8.16 -4.57 -3.05
CA ALA A 92 -8.94 -3.44 -2.54
C ALA A 92 -9.23 -2.42 -3.64
N ALA A 93 -8.27 -2.19 -4.55
CA ALA A 93 -8.36 -1.16 -5.60
C ALA A 93 -8.96 -1.66 -6.92
N SER A 94 -9.07 -2.98 -7.14
CA SER A 94 -9.44 -3.57 -8.43
C SER A 94 -10.32 -4.80 -8.25
N ASN A 95 -11.48 -4.80 -8.90
CA ASN A 95 -12.37 -5.97 -8.92
C ASN A 95 -11.75 -7.16 -9.69
N TYR A 96 -10.93 -6.91 -10.69
CA TYR A 96 -10.19 -7.94 -11.42
C TYR A 96 -9.24 -8.69 -10.47
N PHE A 97 -8.38 -7.97 -9.74
CA PHE A 97 -7.47 -8.57 -8.78
C PHE A 97 -8.20 -9.17 -7.57
N ARG A 98 -9.31 -8.56 -7.14
CA ARG A 98 -10.15 -9.14 -6.10
C ARG A 98 -10.69 -10.51 -6.53
N ALA A 99 -11.21 -10.62 -7.74
CA ALA A 99 -11.69 -11.90 -8.28
C ALA A 99 -10.56 -12.92 -8.40
N MET A 100 -9.39 -12.50 -8.84
CA MET A 100 -8.21 -13.36 -8.99
C MET A 100 -7.71 -13.93 -7.64
N PHE A 101 -7.68 -13.11 -6.59
CA PHE A 101 -7.06 -13.51 -5.31
C PHE A 101 -8.06 -14.05 -4.28
N CYS A 102 -9.33 -13.68 -4.37
CA CYS A 102 -10.34 -14.09 -3.39
C CYS A 102 -11.16 -15.32 -3.82
N ASN A 103 -11.19 -15.64 -5.13
CA ASN A 103 -11.85 -16.84 -5.63
C ASN A 103 -10.88 -18.03 -5.66
N ASP A 104 -11.41 -19.24 -5.90
CA ASP A 104 -10.59 -20.46 -5.97
C ASP A 104 -9.93 -20.62 -7.35
N LEU A 105 -9.17 -19.60 -7.75
CA LEU A 105 -8.34 -19.61 -8.95
C LEU A 105 -6.90 -20.01 -8.60
N LYS A 106 -6.14 -20.52 -9.58
CA LYS A 106 -4.74 -20.95 -9.37
C LYS A 106 -3.87 -19.79 -8.90
N GLU A 107 -4.12 -18.60 -9.43
CA GLU A 107 -3.40 -17.35 -9.16
C GLU A 107 -3.43 -16.95 -7.68
N LYS A 108 -4.45 -17.41 -6.93
CA LYS A 108 -4.53 -17.23 -5.47
C LYS A 108 -3.31 -17.79 -4.73
N TYR A 109 -2.71 -18.85 -5.24
CA TYR A 109 -1.61 -19.55 -4.59
C TYR A 109 -0.25 -19.32 -5.28
N GLU A 110 -0.25 -18.70 -6.47
CA GLU A 110 0.95 -18.45 -7.25
C GLU A 110 1.64 -17.15 -6.80
N LYS A 111 2.92 -17.24 -6.44
CA LYS A 111 3.70 -16.05 -6.07
C LYS A 111 3.97 -15.14 -7.27
N ARG A 112 4.04 -15.68 -8.48
CA ARG A 112 4.36 -14.99 -9.73
C ARG A 112 3.18 -15.11 -10.68
N ILE A 113 2.65 -14.00 -11.15
CA ILE A 113 1.47 -13.95 -12.02
C ILE A 113 1.83 -13.24 -13.32
N ILE A 114 1.64 -13.93 -14.42
CA ILE A 114 1.86 -13.34 -15.75
C ILE A 114 0.62 -12.53 -16.13
N ILE A 115 0.80 -11.24 -16.31
CA ILE A 115 -0.25 -10.32 -16.75
C ILE A 115 -0.09 -10.09 -18.25
N LYS A 116 -1.19 -10.22 -18.99
CA LYS A 116 -1.26 -10.01 -20.44
C LYS A 116 -2.22 -8.86 -20.77
N GLY A 117 -2.03 -8.27 -21.96
CA GLY A 117 -2.93 -7.23 -22.46
C GLY A 117 -2.60 -5.83 -21.97
N VAL A 118 -1.43 -5.64 -21.35
CA VAL A 118 -0.90 -4.35 -20.92
C VAL A 118 0.61 -4.37 -21.07
N ASP A 119 1.21 -3.25 -21.42
CA ASP A 119 2.66 -3.05 -21.39
C ASP A 119 3.16 -2.65 -20.00
N ALA A 120 4.45 -2.81 -19.77
CA ALA A 120 5.05 -2.59 -18.45
C ALA A 120 4.98 -1.12 -17.99
N GLU A 121 5.07 -0.14 -18.90
CA GLU A 121 4.95 1.30 -18.60
C GLU A 121 3.55 1.63 -18.11
N THR A 122 2.54 1.12 -18.82
CA THR A 122 1.14 1.30 -18.45
C THR A 122 0.82 0.61 -17.10
N MET A 123 1.34 -0.59 -16.88
CA MET A 123 1.18 -1.28 -15.59
C MET A 123 1.84 -0.48 -14.46
N HIS A 124 3.02 0.07 -14.66
CA HIS A 124 3.68 0.94 -13.67
C HIS A 124 2.78 2.12 -13.29
N THR A 125 2.22 2.83 -14.29
CA THR A 125 1.30 3.95 -14.07
C THR A 125 0.06 3.55 -13.25
N LEU A 126 -0.53 2.38 -13.52
CA LEU A 126 -1.66 1.87 -12.77
C LEU A 126 -1.31 1.50 -11.33
N LEU A 127 -0.14 0.91 -11.13
CA LEU A 127 0.35 0.60 -9.79
C LEU A 127 0.64 1.87 -8.99
N ASP A 128 1.27 2.87 -9.59
CA ASP A 128 1.46 4.17 -8.94
C ASP A 128 0.13 4.78 -8.52
N TYR A 129 -0.86 4.78 -9.41
CA TYR A 129 -2.21 5.23 -9.04
C TYR A 129 -2.79 4.42 -7.87
N THR A 130 -2.68 3.12 -7.92
CA THR A 130 -3.23 2.22 -6.89
C THR A 130 -2.64 2.50 -5.50
N TYR A 131 -1.35 2.79 -5.42
CA TYR A 131 -0.67 3.01 -4.14
C TYR A 131 -0.64 4.47 -3.70
N THR A 132 -0.68 5.44 -4.64
CA THR A 132 -0.48 6.86 -4.33
C THR A 132 -1.66 7.75 -4.68
N SER A 133 -2.69 7.22 -5.34
CA SER A 133 -3.79 8.00 -5.96
C SER A 133 -3.31 9.03 -6.99
N LYS A 134 -2.10 8.85 -7.53
CA LYS A 134 -1.51 9.73 -8.53
C LYS A 134 -1.10 8.93 -9.75
N ALA A 135 -1.44 9.42 -10.95
CA ALA A 135 -1.02 8.84 -12.21
C ALA A 135 -0.48 9.93 -13.14
N LEU A 136 0.65 9.67 -13.79
CA LEU A 136 1.17 10.56 -14.80
C LEU A 136 0.51 10.26 -16.14
N ILE A 137 -0.46 11.09 -16.54
CA ILE A 137 -1.20 10.95 -17.79
C ILE A 137 -0.66 11.96 -18.81
N THR A 138 -0.32 11.46 -19.99
CA THR A 138 0.15 12.23 -21.13
C THR A 138 -0.72 11.96 -22.36
N LYS A 139 -0.60 12.78 -23.41
CA LYS A 139 -1.28 12.53 -24.69
C LYS A 139 -0.88 11.19 -25.32
N GLN A 140 0.33 10.72 -25.05
CA GLN A 140 0.88 9.48 -25.60
C GLN A 140 0.41 8.22 -24.87
N ASN A 141 0.13 8.31 -23.57
CA ASN A 141 -0.22 7.14 -22.76
C ASN A 141 -1.70 7.08 -22.36
N VAL A 142 -2.47 8.17 -22.49
CA VAL A 142 -3.84 8.27 -21.98
C VAL A 142 -4.74 7.13 -22.45
N GLN A 143 -4.67 6.77 -23.73
CA GLN A 143 -5.54 5.72 -24.26
C GLN A 143 -5.17 4.35 -23.68
N ARG A 144 -3.87 4.00 -23.65
CA ARG A 144 -3.38 2.72 -23.08
C ARG A 144 -3.72 2.62 -21.59
N VAL A 145 -3.54 3.70 -20.84
CA VAL A 145 -3.88 3.74 -19.42
C VAL A 145 -5.37 3.56 -19.19
N LEU A 146 -6.21 4.22 -20.00
CA LEU A 146 -7.68 4.09 -19.92
C LEU A 146 -8.14 2.66 -20.24
N GLU A 147 -7.61 2.07 -21.31
CA GLU A 147 -7.91 0.68 -21.69
C GLU A 147 -7.50 -0.31 -20.59
N ALA A 148 -6.32 -0.12 -20.02
CA ALA A 148 -5.83 -0.96 -18.95
C ALA A 148 -6.59 -0.76 -17.63
N ALA A 149 -6.95 0.48 -17.27
CA ALA A 149 -7.80 0.76 -16.10
C ALA A 149 -9.16 0.08 -16.21
N ASN A 150 -9.74 0.07 -17.42
CA ASN A 150 -10.99 -0.63 -17.71
C ASN A 150 -10.81 -2.16 -17.67
N LEU A 151 -9.73 -2.70 -18.27
CA LEU A 151 -9.42 -4.13 -18.25
C LEU A 151 -9.28 -4.66 -16.81
N PHE A 152 -8.54 -3.95 -15.98
CA PHE A 152 -8.31 -4.32 -14.58
C PHE A 152 -9.40 -3.83 -13.64
N GLN A 153 -10.43 -3.14 -14.14
CA GLN A 153 -11.54 -2.63 -13.33
C GLN A 153 -11.04 -1.87 -12.08
N VAL A 154 -10.09 -0.97 -12.31
CA VAL A 154 -9.55 -0.13 -11.25
C VAL A 154 -10.61 0.89 -10.86
N SER A 155 -10.93 0.94 -9.56
CA SER A 155 -11.91 1.91 -9.03
C SER A 155 -11.30 3.31 -9.02
N CYS A 156 -11.96 4.26 -9.68
CA CYS A 156 -11.60 5.69 -9.73
C CYS A 156 -12.66 6.49 -8.99
#